data_677118448b500ab1b9feff831ec217a5
#
_entry.id   677118448b500ab1b9feff831ec217a5
#
_cell.length_a   1.000
_cell.length_b   1.000
_cell.length_c   1.000
_cell.angle_alpha   90.00
_cell.angle_beta   90.00
_cell.angle_gamma   90.00
#
_symmetry.space_group_name_H-M   'P 1'
#
loop_
_entity.id
_entity.type
_entity.pdbx_description
1 polymer ?
#
loop_
_entity_poly.entity_id
_entity_poly.type
_entity_poly.pdbx_seq_one_letter_code
_entity_poly.pdbx_strand_id
1 'polypeptide(L)'
;MNFSDIGRVGAIEALYEGTPYKAFDKYGAALESGSQAVTRCKLMLEGTDFNLVYFPLKHLGYKAVTIGVGQIYAALAHPDAMDITIGVSAKLDYPQIKELWEGMVVAAKEHGLKHLGLDLVPSRNGLSIALATSGHADRLQVARRPKPQSKDLICVSGPLGAAYLGFSLLEQGAADYEKNRTAPDLDRYKMIVGAYLKPEIEADALTKMEDLGIVPSAAYLADRGLADVLKQLVRDTGLGAKVYADKIPFEGNTFELGKKLDIDPVSAAFNGGEDYRLVFTIPILKMEDFRHNLQTFDIIGHLAQNDVGAVLVTPEGVEMPVHSQGWKDDADEEE
;
A
#
# COMPACT_ATOMS: atom_id res chain seq x y z
N MET A 1 -25.06 -16.85 14.20
CA MET A 1 -24.96 -16.12 15.48
C MET A 1 -25.09 -14.65 15.17
N ASN A 2 -26.04 -13.95 15.77
CA ASN A 2 -26.24 -12.53 15.57
C ASN A 2 -25.50 -11.73 16.65
N PHE A 3 -25.11 -10.48 16.35
CA PHE A 3 -24.49 -9.62 17.36
C PHE A 3 -25.40 -9.36 18.58
N SER A 4 -26.72 -9.35 18.38
CA SER A 4 -27.70 -9.25 19.47
C SER A 4 -27.59 -10.37 20.50
N ASP A 5 -27.18 -11.57 20.06
CA ASP A 5 -27.11 -12.77 20.89
C ASP A 5 -25.80 -12.84 21.70
N ILE A 6 -24.72 -12.40 21.13
CA ILE A 6 -23.36 -12.50 21.72
C ILE A 6 -22.92 -11.20 22.41
N GLY A 7 -23.43 -10.06 21.97
CA GLY A 7 -23.04 -8.74 22.44
C GLY A 7 -21.63 -8.33 21.94
N ARG A 8 -21.31 -7.04 22.10
CA ARG A 8 -20.01 -6.47 21.63
C ARG A 8 -18.81 -7.15 22.29
N VAL A 9 -18.82 -7.29 23.60
CA VAL A 9 -17.68 -7.86 24.37
C VAL A 9 -17.46 -9.31 23.98
N GLY A 10 -18.50 -10.14 24.02
CA GLY A 10 -18.40 -11.55 23.64
C GLY A 10 -18.00 -11.75 22.18
N ALA A 11 -18.43 -10.86 21.27
CA ALA A 11 -18.00 -10.90 19.86
C ALA A 11 -16.49 -10.65 19.74
N ILE A 12 -15.95 -9.66 20.43
CA ILE A 12 -14.51 -9.39 20.44
C ILE A 12 -13.75 -10.58 21.01
N GLU A 13 -14.11 -11.10 22.18
CA GLU A 13 -13.46 -12.26 22.79
C GLU A 13 -13.45 -13.47 21.84
N ALA A 14 -14.58 -13.78 21.22
CA ALA A 14 -14.70 -14.89 20.28
C ALA A 14 -13.85 -14.72 19.01
N LEU A 15 -13.62 -13.48 18.55
CA LEU A 15 -12.75 -13.18 17.41
C LEU A 15 -11.27 -13.46 17.72
N TYR A 16 -10.86 -13.33 18.97
CA TYR A 16 -9.49 -13.60 19.39
C TYR A 16 -9.20 -15.10 19.63
N GLU A 17 -10.22 -15.96 19.75
CA GLU A 17 -10.03 -17.40 19.92
C GLU A 17 -9.18 -17.99 18.79
N GLY A 18 -8.14 -18.76 19.17
CA GLY A 18 -7.21 -19.37 18.23
C GLY A 18 -6.21 -18.42 17.57
N THR A 19 -6.19 -17.12 17.93
CA THR A 19 -5.15 -16.17 17.51
C THR A 19 -4.03 -16.08 18.55
N PRO A 20 -2.83 -15.59 18.21
CA PRO A 20 -1.75 -15.33 19.16
C PRO A 20 -1.94 -14.04 19.97
N TYR A 21 -3.00 -13.29 19.75
CA TYR A 21 -3.25 -11.97 20.32
C TYR A 21 -4.20 -12.04 21.52
N LYS A 22 -4.33 -10.96 22.29
CA LYS A 22 -5.18 -10.87 23.48
C LYS A 22 -6.27 -9.82 23.27
N ALA A 23 -7.51 -10.20 23.50
CA ALA A 23 -8.62 -9.26 23.55
C ALA A 23 -8.41 -8.26 24.70
N PHE A 24 -8.77 -6.99 24.46
CA PHE A 24 -8.70 -5.90 25.46
C PHE A 24 -7.32 -5.72 26.12
N ASP A 25 -6.23 -5.97 25.39
CA ASP A 25 -4.88 -5.74 25.87
C ASP A 25 -4.60 -4.24 26.10
N LYS A 26 -4.51 -3.83 27.37
CA LYS A 26 -4.31 -2.42 27.74
C LYS A 26 -2.87 -1.93 27.56
N TYR A 27 -1.93 -2.83 27.50
CA TYR A 27 -0.50 -2.47 27.55
C TYR A 27 0.17 -2.50 26.18
N GLY A 28 -0.45 -3.17 25.19
CA GLY A 28 0.08 -3.28 23.83
C GLY A 28 1.47 -3.92 23.79
N ALA A 29 2.25 -3.58 22.77
CA ALA A 29 3.62 -4.04 22.58
C ALA A 29 4.62 -3.04 23.18
N ALA A 30 5.59 -3.54 23.92
CA ALA A 30 6.68 -2.72 24.45
C ALA A 30 7.63 -2.31 23.31
N LEU A 31 8.03 -1.03 23.27
CA LEU A 31 9.09 -0.54 22.38
C LEU A 31 10.47 -0.96 22.92
N GLU A 32 11.34 -1.38 22.02
CA GLU A 32 12.72 -1.69 22.38
C GLU A 32 13.49 -0.42 22.75
N SER A 33 14.38 -0.55 23.77
CA SER A 33 15.25 0.55 24.18
C SER A 33 16.17 0.99 23.03
N GLY A 34 16.27 2.30 22.80
CA GLY A 34 17.11 2.84 21.74
C GLY A 34 16.39 2.99 20.37
N SER A 35 15.11 2.68 20.28
CA SER A 35 14.29 2.83 19.07
C SER A 35 13.60 4.18 19.01
N GLN A 36 13.29 4.62 17.79
CA GLN A 36 12.41 5.75 17.50
C GLN A 36 11.01 5.23 17.15
N ALA A 37 9.99 5.68 17.88
CA ALA A 37 8.60 5.31 17.60
C ALA A 37 8.10 5.98 16.32
N VAL A 38 7.37 5.21 15.51
CA VAL A 38 6.67 5.68 14.30
C VAL A 38 5.21 5.27 14.43
N THR A 39 4.30 6.21 14.17
CA THR A 39 2.85 5.93 14.17
C THR A 39 2.21 6.41 12.87
N ARG A 40 1.22 5.68 12.37
CA ARG A 40 0.43 6.02 11.18
C ARG A 40 -1.03 5.67 11.43
N CYS A 41 -1.92 6.38 10.75
CA CYS A 41 -3.35 6.08 10.77
C CYS A 41 -3.94 6.05 9.36
N LYS A 42 -4.94 5.21 9.16
CA LYS A 42 -5.73 5.12 7.92
C LYS A 42 -7.19 4.88 8.28
N LEU A 43 -8.09 5.52 7.57
CA LEU A 43 -9.51 5.22 7.57
C LEU A 43 -9.88 4.65 6.19
N MET A 44 -10.64 3.57 6.17
CA MET A 44 -11.20 2.96 4.97
C MET A 44 -12.72 2.95 5.06
N LEU A 45 -13.39 3.39 4.00
CA LEU A 45 -14.84 3.59 3.95
C LEU A 45 -15.45 2.78 2.80
N GLU A 46 -16.55 2.07 3.12
CA GLU A 46 -17.39 1.41 2.10
C GLU A 46 -17.90 2.44 1.08
N GLY A 47 -17.82 2.10 -0.20
CA GLY A 47 -18.20 2.97 -1.31
C GLY A 47 -17.14 4.00 -1.73
N THR A 48 -16.03 4.11 -0.97
CA THR A 48 -14.90 4.98 -1.30
C THR A 48 -13.61 4.17 -1.50
N ASP A 49 -13.19 3.41 -0.48
CA ASP A 49 -11.96 2.60 -0.52
C ASP A 49 -12.22 1.15 -0.94
N PHE A 50 -13.46 0.67 -0.83
CA PHE A 50 -13.87 -0.68 -1.22
C PHE A 50 -15.37 -0.76 -1.46
N ASN A 51 -15.81 -1.78 -2.24
CA ASN A 51 -17.21 -2.04 -2.53
C ASN A 51 -17.53 -3.51 -2.19
N LEU A 52 -18.42 -3.72 -1.21
CA LEU A 52 -18.79 -5.06 -0.74
C LEU A 52 -19.53 -5.92 -1.78
N VAL A 53 -19.97 -5.34 -2.90
CA VAL A 53 -20.59 -6.09 -4.00
C VAL A 53 -19.63 -7.14 -4.60
N TYR A 54 -18.34 -6.81 -4.67
CA TYR A 54 -17.33 -7.69 -5.25
C TYR A 54 -16.10 -7.92 -4.36
N PHE A 55 -16.00 -7.23 -3.20
CA PHE A 55 -14.84 -7.35 -2.35
C PHE A 55 -15.02 -8.45 -1.28
N PRO A 56 -14.28 -9.58 -1.35
CA PRO A 56 -14.34 -10.61 -0.31
C PRO A 56 -13.85 -10.05 1.03
N LEU A 57 -14.60 -10.26 2.10
CA LEU A 57 -14.28 -9.69 3.42
C LEU A 57 -12.92 -10.13 3.95
N LYS A 58 -12.53 -11.38 3.71
CA LYS A 58 -11.20 -11.88 4.10
C LYS A 58 -10.06 -11.14 3.39
N HIS A 59 -10.22 -10.83 2.10
CA HIS A 59 -9.24 -10.03 1.35
C HIS A 59 -9.23 -8.58 1.83
N LEU A 60 -10.41 -8.01 2.14
CA LEU A 60 -10.51 -6.66 2.70
C LEU A 60 -9.77 -6.54 4.03
N GLY A 61 -9.93 -7.54 4.92
CA GLY A 61 -9.19 -7.59 6.18
C GLY A 61 -7.68 -7.66 5.97
N TYR A 62 -7.23 -8.51 5.06
CA TYR A 62 -5.82 -8.61 4.69
C TYR A 62 -5.29 -7.28 4.14
N LYS A 63 -5.99 -6.68 3.17
CA LYS A 63 -5.63 -5.39 2.55
C LYS A 63 -5.54 -4.27 3.60
N ALA A 64 -6.48 -4.20 4.54
CA ALA A 64 -6.47 -3.18 5.58
C ALA A 64 -5.18 -3.20 6.41
N VAL A 65 -4.76 -4.38 6.88
CA VAL A 65 -3.50 -4.53 7.62
C VAL A 65 -2.28 -4.22 6.74
N THR A 66 -2.26 -4.71 5.50
CA THR A 66 -1.18 -4.44 4.53
C THR A 66 -0.97 -2.94 4.31
N ILE A 67 -2.06 -2.16 4.19
CA ILE A 67 -1.99 -0.70 4.06
C ILE A 67 -1.33 -0.08 5.29
N GLY A 68 -1.76 -0.47 6.50
CA GLY A 68 -1.23 0.06 7.74
C GLY A 68 0.26 -0.23 7.92
N VAL A 69 0.69 -1.47 7.72
CA VAL A 69 2.11 -1.84 7.83
C VAL A 69 2.95 -1.24 6.69
N GLY A 70 2.39 -1.12 5.49
CA GLY A 70 3.06 -0.47 4.36
C GLY A 70 3.46 0.98 4.65
N GLN A 71 2.62 1.73 5.37
CA GLN A 71 2.94 3.08 5.82
C GLN A 71 4.07 3.13 6.86
N ILE A 72 4.23 2.06 7.67
CA ILE A 72 5.37 1.94 8.61
C ILE A 72 6.65 1.61 7.83
N TYR A 73 6.59 0.66 6.88
CA TYR A 73 7.74 0.36 6.01
C TYR A 73 8.19 1.56 5.19
N ALA A 74 7.26 2.38 4.69
CA ALA A 74 7.57 3.62 3.99
C ALA A 74 8.26 4.66 4.88
N ALA A 75 8.10 4.57 6.20
CA ALA A 75 8.87 5.37 7.17
C ALA A 75 10.25 4.76 7.50
N LEU A 76 10.64 3.67 6.81
CA LEU A 76 11.84 2.87 7.08
C LEU A 76 11.86 2.39 8.55
N ALA A 77 10.74 1.81 8.98
CA ALA A 77 10.52 1.30 10.33
C ALA A 77 9.88 -0.09 10.28
N HIS A 78 10.07 -0.87 11.32
CA HIS A 78 9.46 -2.18 11.48
C HIS A 78 8.11 -2.05 12.21
N PRO A 79 7.02 -2.66 11.72
CA PRO A 79 5.73 -2.61 12.39
C PRO A 79 5.72 -3.47 13.66
N ASP A 80 5.12 -2.96 14.74
CA ASP A 80 5.02 -3.67 16.03
C ASP A 80 3.59 -3.96 16.43
N ALA A 81 2.71 -2.98 16.26
CA ALA A 81 1.35 -3.05 16.79
C ALA A 81 0.35 -2.32 15.88
N MET A 82 -0.89 -2.78 15.92
CA MET A 82 -1.99 -2.13 15.23
C MET A 82 -3.25 -2.18 16.09
N ASP A 83 -3.91 -1.04 16.27
CA ASP A 83 -5.24 -0.93 16.83
C ASP A 83 -6.26 -0.67 15.73
N ILE A 84 -7.36 -1.42 15.75
CA ILE A 84 -8.39 -1.42 14.71
C ILE A 84 -9.73 -1.11 15.35
N THR A 85 -10.44 -0.13 14.79
CA THR A 85 -11.86 0.08 15.09
C THR A 85 -12.68 -0.23 13.85
N ILE A 86 -13.64 -1.15 13.97
CA ILE A 86 -14.55 -1.52 12.89
C ILE A 86 -15.94 -0.93 13.19
N GLY A 87 -16.39 -0.02 12.32
CA GLY A 87 -17.78 0.45 12.29
C GLY A 87 -18.65 -0.56 11.54
N VAL A 88 -19.42 -1.37 12.31
CA VAL A 88 -20.21 -2.47 11.78
C VAL A 88 -21.57 -1.96 11.30
N SER A 89 -21.85 -2.10 10.00
CA SER A 89 -23.16 -1.84 9.43
C SER A 89 -24.18 -2.90 9.86
N ALA A 90 -25.45 -2.50 10.06
CA ALA A 90 -26.55 -3.43 10.33
C ALA A 90 -26.80 -4.47 9.22
N LYS A 91 -26.18 -4.31 8.05
CA LYS A 91 -26.24 -5.28 6.93
C LYS A 91 -25.29 -6.46 7.12
N LEU A 92 -24.34 -6.36 8.05
CA LEU A 92 -23.32 -7.39 8.29
C LEU A 92 -23.61 -8.14 9.58
N ASP A 93 -23.44 -9.45 9.53
CA ASP A 93 -23.58 -10.34 10.67
C ASP A 93 -22.21 -10.71 11.28
N TYR A 94 -22.24 -11.44 12.40
CA TYR A 94 -21.01 -11.87 13.08
C TYR A 94 -20.11 -12.78 12.21
N PRO A 95 -20.62 -13.80 11.49
CA PRO A 95 -19.81 -14.58 10.56
C PRO A 95 -19.04 -13.74 9.55
N GLN A 96 -19.65 -12.72 9.00
CA GLN A 96 -19.02 -11.81 8.02
C GLN A 96 -17.90 -10.96 8.66
N ILE A 97 -18.13 -10.45 9.86
CA ILE A 97 -17.06 -9.72 10.60
C ILE A 97 -15.94 -10.66 11.03
N LYS A 98 -16.25 -11.92 11.36
CA LYS A 98 -15.25 -12.94 11.63
C LYS A 98 -14.37 -13.21 10.39
N GLU A 99 -14.95 -13.30 9.20
CA GLU A 99 -14.21 -13.47 7.95
C GLU A 99 -13.26 -12.29 7.69
N LEU A 100 -13.73 -11.04 7.90
CA LEU A 100 -12.92 -9.84 7.81
C LEU A 100 -11.73 -9.90 8.80
N TRP A 101 -12.02 -10.25 10.06
CA TRP A 101 -11.01 -10.38 11.12
C TRP A 101 -9.98 -11.48 10.82
N GLU A 102 -10.39 -12.62 10.30
CA GLU A 102 -9.47 -13.69 9.88
C GLU A 102 -8.46 -13.21 8.85
N GLY A 103 -8.90 -12.38 7.89
CA GLY A 103 -8.01 -11.74 6.92
C GLY A 103 -6.99 -10.81 7.60
N MET A 104 -7.44 -9.99 8.55
CA MET A 104 -6.58 -9.11 9.34
C MET A 104 -5.53 -9.89 10.12
N VAL A 105 -5.93 -10.97 10.79
CA VAL A 105 -5.01 -11.83 11.57
C VAL A 105 -3.96 -12.50 10.67
N VAL A 106 -4.34 -12.94 9.47
CA VAL A 106 -3.38 -13.55 8.52
C VAL A 106 -2.29 -12.55 8.16
N ALA A 107 -2.66 -11.34 7.73
CA ALA A 107 -1.69 -10.30 7.38
C ALA A 107 -0.85 -9.85 8.60
N ALA A 108 -1.48 -9.70 9.77
CA ALA A 108 -0.77 -9.32 10.99
C ALA A 108 0.32 -10.33 11.39
N LYS A 109 0.04 -11.63 11.26
CA LYS A 109 1.02 -12.71 11.48
C LYS A 109 2.17 -12.67 10.46
N GLU A 110 1.83 -12.47 9.18
CA GLU A 110 2.81 -12.40 8.10
C GLU A 110 3.80 -11.24 8.30
N HIS A 111 3.31 -10.10 8.77
CA HIS A 111 4.13 -8.92 9.05
C HIS A 111 4.69 -8.86 10.48
N GLY A 112 4.54 -9.92 11.28
CA GLY A 112 5.14 -10.05 12.60
C GLY A 112 4.61 -9.07 13.65
N LEU A 113 3.36 -8.59 13.52
CA LEU A 113 2.75 -7.71 14.52
C LEU A 113 2.68 -8.42 15.88
N LYS A 114 3.19 -7.76 16.92
CA LYS A 114 3.21 -8.25 18.29
C LYS A 114 1.91 -7.99 19.04
N HIS A 115 1.15 -6.99 18.57
CA HIS A 115 -0.14 -6.61 19.14
C HIS A 115 -1.14 -6.30 18.02
N LEU A 116 -2.38 -6.74 18.22
CA LEU A 116 -3.51 -6.42 17.35
C LEU A 116 -4.72 -6.12 18.25
N GLY A 117 -5.06 -4.84 18.39
CA GLY A 117 -6.21 -4.37 19.15
C GLY A 117 -7.47 -4.29 18.30
N LEU A 118 -8.65 -4.51 18.89
CA LEU A 118 -9.93 -4.44 18.20
C LEU A 118 -10.99 -3.75 19.04
N ASP A 119 -11.70 -2.81 18.41
CA ASP A 119 -12.96 -2.28 18.90
C ASP A 119 -14.06 -2.42 17.84
N LEU A 120 -15.29 -2.69 18.25
CA LEU A 120 -16.45 -2.78 17.39
C LEU A 120 -17.49 -1.74 17.79
N VAL A 121 -17.87 -0.89 16.84
CA VAL A 121 -18.86 0.17 17.04
C VAL A 121 -19.97 0.07 15.97
N PRO A 122 -21.23 0.44 16.26
CA PRO A 122 -22.26 0.47 15.24
C PRO A 122 -22.00 1.57 14.21
N SER A 123 -22.25 1.27 12.93
CA SER A 123 -22.17 2.25 11.82
C SER A 123 -23.50 2.31 11.06
N ARG A 124 -23.96 3.53 10.77
CA ARG A 124 -25.13 3.77 9.91
C ARG A 124 -24.76 3.96 8.44
N ASN A 125 -23.50 4.25 8.14
CA ASN A 125 -23.01 4.66 6.83
C ASN A 125 -22.21 3.55 6.13
N GLY A 126 -22.52 2.28 6.38
CA GLY A 126 -21.80 1.14 5.82
C GLY A 126 -20.66 0.66 6.74
N LEU A 127 -19.84 -0.25 6.21
CA LEU A 127 -18.64 -0.75 6.88
C LEU A 127 -17.54 0.34 6.86
N SER A 128 -16.92 0.59 7.99
CA SER A 128 -15.75 1.45 8.09
C SER A 128 -14.65 0.77 8.91
N ILE A 129 -13.39 0.98 8.53
CA ILE A 129 -12.23 0.37 9.19
C ILE A 129 -11.23 1.49 9.48
N ALA A 130 -11.04 1.81 10.75
CA ALA A 130 -10.01 2.75 11.19
C ALA A 130 -8.82 1.97 11.76
N LEU A 131 -7.62 2.33 11.32
CA LEU A 131 -6.36 1.71 11.68
C LEU A 131 -5.45 2.73 12.34
N ALA A 132 -4.84 2.35 13.47
CA ALA A 132 -3.73 3.07 14.07
C ALA A 132 -2.55 2.08 14.19
N THR A 133 -1.54 2.25 13.34
CA THR A 133 -0.39 1.35 13.27
C THR A 133 0.81 2.02 13.91
N SER A 134 1.52 1.30 14.75
CA SER A 134 2.77 1.74 15.36
C SER A 134 3.92 0.77 15.04
N GLY A 135 5.11 1.32 15.00
CA GLY A 135 6.33 0.58 14.74
C GLY A 135 7.54 1.33 15.26
N HIS A 136 8.71 0.75 15.05
CA HIS A 136 9.97 1.33 15.49
C HIS A 136 11.01 1.36 14.38
N ALA A 137 11.86 2.38 14.39
CA ALA A 137 13.09 2.43 13.63
C ALA A 137 14.28 2.39 14.59
N ASP A 138 15.30 1.60 14.28
CA ASP A 138 16.54 1.62 15.05
C ASP A 138 17.22 2.98 14.92
N ARG A 139 17.64 3.57 16.05
CA ARG A 139 18.27 4.91 16.07
C ARG A 139 19.58 4.96 15.31
N LEU A 140 20.33 3.86 15.30
CA LEU A 140 21.59 3.80 14.56
C LEU A 140 21.31 3.75 13.06
N GLN A 141 20.28 3.03 12.63
CA GLN A 141 19.84 3.01 11.21
C GLN A 141 19.37 4.40 10.79
N VAL A 142 18.56 5.07 11.61
CA VAL A 142 18.13 6.45 11.34
C VAL A 142 19.33 7.40 11.23
N ALA A 143 20.31 7.27 12.13
CA ALA A 143 21.52 8.11 12.11
C ALA A 143 22.43 7.83 10.91
N ARG A 144 22.42 6.60 10.37
CA ARG A 144 23.19 6.18 9.19
C ARG A 144 22.49 6.46 7.87
N ARG A 145 21.22 6.90 7.90
CA ARG A 145 20.45 7.20 6.67
C ARG A 145 21.18 8.23 5.83
N PRO A 146 21.56 7.90 4.58
CA PRO A 146 22.26 8.84 3.73
C PRO A 146 21.35 10.01 3.37
N LYS A 147 21.94 11.18 3.14
CA LYS A 147 21.19 12.28 2.52
C LYS A 147 20.98 11.95 1.04
N PRO A 148 19.77 12.13 0.49
CA PRO A 148 19.51 11.96 -0.92
C PRO A 148 20.45 12.82 -1.78
N GLN A 149 20.97 12.25 -2.86
CA GLN A 149 21.89 12.93 -3.78
C GLN A 149 21.44 12.73 -5.24
N SER A 150 21.78 13.69 -6.09
CA SER A 150 21.60 13.52 -7.53
C SER A 150 22.33 12.25 -8.00
N LYS A 151 21.68 11.47 -8.87
CA LYS A 151 22.05 10.13 -9.36
C LYS A 151 21.75 8.98 -8.39
N ASP A 152 21.25 9.20 -7.17
CA ASP A 152 20.71 8.11 -6.36
C ASP A 152 19.58 7.43 -7.14
N LEU A 153 19.52 6.11 -7.01
CA LEU A 153 18.58 5.29 -7.77
C LEU A 153 17.19 5.35 -7.15
N ILE A 154 16.16 5.42 -7.98
CA ILE A 154 14.75 5.25 -7.57
C ILE A 154 14.36 3.81 -7.86
N CYS A 155 13.94 3.09 -6.82
CA CYS A 155 13.60 1.67 -6.86
C CYS A 155 12.14 1.46 -6.45
N VAL A 156 11.54 0.36 -6.93
CA VAL A 156 10.18 -0.06 -6.57
C VAL A 156 10.13 -1.54 -6.22
N SER A 157 9.26 -1.89 -5.27
CA SER A 157 9.13 -3.26 -4.74
C SER A 157 8.15 -4.15 -5.54
N GLY A 158 7.89 -3.84 -6.79
CA GLY A 158 7.07 -4.67 -7.66
C GLY A 158 6.20 -3.90 -8.66
N PRO A 159 5.32 -4.60 -9.39
CA PRO A 159 4.51 -4.04 -10.48
C PRO A 159 3.61 -2.90 -10.03
N LEU A 160 3.39 -1.93 -10.94
CA LEU A 160 2.53 -0.77 -10.74
C LEU A 160 1.38 -0.76 -11.76
N GLY A 161 0.27 -0.05 -11.41
CA GLY A 161 -0.92 0.14 -12.24
C GLY A 161 -1.88 -1.05 -12.28
N ALA A 162 -1.46 -2.22 -11.76
CA ALA A 162 -2.28 -3.42 -11.76
C ALA A 162 -3.51 -3.28 -10.85
N ALA A 163 -3.36 -2.66 -9.70
CA ALA A 163 -4.47 -2.47 -8.76
C ALA A 163 -5.60 -1.63 -9.37
N TYR A 164 -5.27 -0.54 -10.04
CA TYR A 164 -6.27 0.32 -10.69
C TYR A 164 -7.00 -0.39 -11.83
N LEU A 165 -6.28 -1.15 -12.66
CA LEU A 165 -6.91 -1.94 -13.72
C LEU A 165 -7.79 -3.06 -13.17
N GLY A 166 -7.37 -3.70 -12.06
CA GLY A 166 -8.17 -4.69 -11.34
C GLY A 166 -9.45 -4.10 -10.77
N PHE A 167 -9.36 -2.94 -10.13
CA PHE A 167 -10.50 -2.15 -9.67
C PHE A 167 -11.46 -1.82 -10.81
N SER A 168 -10.94 -1.26 -11.91
CA SER A 168 -11.75 -0.86 -13.07
C SER A 168 -12.48 -2.06 -13.71
N LEU A 169 -11.83 -3.22 -13.80
CA LEU A 169 -12.44 -4.45 -14.27
C LEU A 169 -13.58 -4.94 -13.34
N LEU A 170 -13.40 -4.84 -12.03
CA LEU A 170 -14.41 -5.23 -11.05
C LEU A 170 -15.60 -4.28 -11.06
N GLU A 171 -15.38 -2.97 -11.13
CA GLU A 171 -16.46 -1.97 -11.25
C GLU A 171 -17.25 -2.15 -12.53
N GLN A 172 -16.58 -2.31 -13.68
CA GLN A 172 -17.25 -2.60 -14.94
C GLN A 172 -18.04 -3.92 -14.88
N GLY A 173 -17.44 -4.97 -14.31
CA GLY A 173 -18.08 -6.26 -14.15
C GLY A 173 -19.31 -6.22 -13.26
N ALA A 174 -19.30 -5.44 -12.18
CA ALA A 174 -20.44 -5.23 -11.30
C ALA A 174 -21.58 -4.51 -12.05
N ALA A 175 -21.25 -3.45 -12.80
CA ALA A 175 -22.23 -2.72 -13.60
C ALA A 175 -22.85 -3.57 -14.72
N ASP A 176 -22.06 -4.40 -15.41
CA ASP A 176 -22.51 -5.32 -16.44
C ASP A 176 -23.39 -6.44 -15.87
N TYR A 177 -23.03 -6.96 -14.69
CA TYR A 177 -23.85 -7.96 -14.00
C TYR A 177 -25.21 -7.39 -13.58
N GLU A 178 -25.24 -6.16 -13.08
CA GLU A 178 -26.50 -5.51 -12.72
C GLU A 178 -27.43 -5.36 -13.92
N LYS A 179 -26.90 -4.94 -15.08
CA LYS A 179 -27.66 -4.71 -16.32
C LYS A 179 -28.06 -5.99 -17.04
N ASN A 180 -27.12 -6.91 -17.21
CA ASN A 180 -27.24 -8.03 -18.16
C ASN A 180 -27.14 -9.40 -17.50
N ARG A 181 -26.87 -9.48 -16.18
CA ARG A 181 -26.57 -10.71 -15.44
C ARG A 181 -25.36 -11.47 -16.01
N THR A 182 -24.45 -10.78 -16.66
CA THR A 182 -23.21 -11.37 -17.21
C THR A 182 -22.09 -11.18 -16.21
N ALA A 183 -21.53 -12.28 -15.71
CA ALA A 183 -20.34 -12.23 -14.83
C ALA A 183 -19.09 -11.93 -15.66
N PRO A 184 -18.16 -11.09 -15.15
CA PRO A 184 -16.88 -10.85 -15.80
C PRO A 184 -16.00 -12.11 -15.79
N ASP A 185 -15.19 -12.30 -16.85
CA ASP A 185 -14.13 -13.30 -16.86
C ASP A 185 -12.94 -12.76 -16.05
N LEU A 186 -12.85 -13.18 -14.79
CA LEU A 186 -11.78 -12.77 -13.87
C LEU A 186 -10.56 -13.71 -13.90
N ASP A 187 -10.72 -14.95 -14.37
CA ASP A 187 -9.66 -15.96 -14.31
C ASP A 187 -8.45 -15.55 -15.14
N ARG A 188 -8.68 -14.97 -16.31
CA ARG A 188 -7.63 -14.47 -17.20
C ARG A 188 -6.80 -13.35 -16.57
N TYR A 189 -7.42 -12.55 -15.69
CA TYR A 189 -6.81 -11.37 -15.06
C TYR A 189 -6.60 -11.54 -13.56
N LYS A 190 -6.53 -12.79 -13.09
CA LYS A 190 -6.47 -13.12 -11.66
C LYS A 190 -5.38 -12.37 -10.89
N MET A 191 -4.18 -12.22 -11.48
CA MET A 191 -3.06 -11.50 -10.83
C MET A 191 -3.37 -10.01 -10.70
N ILE A 192 -3.94 -9.40 -11.75
CA ILE A 192 -4.30 -7.97 -11.76
C ILE A 192 -5.44 -7.68 -10.78
N VAL A 193 -6.48 -8.53 -10.77
CA VAL A 193 -7.57 -8.44 -9.78
C VAL A 193 -7.05 -8.67 -8.36
N GLY A 194 -6.12 -9.62 -8.21
CA GLY A 194 -5.45 -9.90 -6.95
C GLY A 194 -4.66 -8.71 -6.41
N ALA A 195 -3.99 -7.95 -7.27
CA ALA A 195 -3.26 -6.76 -6.89
C ALA A 195 -4.15 -5.69 -6.21
N TYR A 196 -5.41 -5.56 -6.63
CA TYR A 196 -6.38 -4.68 -5.98
C TYR A 196 -6.99 -5.29 -4.71
N LEU A 197 -7.47 -6.55 -4.79
CA LEU A 197 -8.22 -7.17 -3.69
C LEU A 197 -7.32 -7.60 -2.53
N LYS A 198 -6.10 -8.02 -2.81
CA LYS A 198 -5.14 -8.55 -1.83
C LYS A 198 -3.73 -8.09 -2.18
N PRO A 199 -3.43 -6.77 -2.05
CA PRO A 199 -2.08 -6.28 -2.28
C PRO A 199 -1.10 -6.94 -1.31
N GLU A 200 0.11 -7.22 -1.78
CA GLU A 200 1.16 -7.87 -1.00
C GLU A 200 2.38 -6.96 -0.90
N ILE A 201 2.93 -6.85 0.31
CA ILE A 201 4.20 -6.17 0.60
C ILE A 201 5.14 -7.22 1.18
N GLU A 202 6.37 -7.26 0.70
CA GLU A 202 7.38 -8.18 1.21
C GLU A 202 7.76 -7.80 2.65
N ALA A 203 7.39 -8.64 3.63
CA ALA A 203 7.50 -8.34 5.05
C ALA A 203 8.95 -8.18 5.52
N ASP A 204 9.89 -8.85 4.86
CA ASP A 204 11.33 -8.83 5.17
C ASP A 204 12.16 -7.90 4.26
N ALA A 205 11.50 -7.08 3.43
CA ALA A 205 12.17 -6.16 2.50
C ALA A 205 13.19 -5.24 3.19
N LEU A 206 12.81 -4.62 4.31
CA LEU A 206 13.72 -3.75 5.07
C LEU A 206 14.85 -4.55 5.72
N THR A 207 14.56 -5.68 6.34
CA THR A 207 15.56 -6.56 6.96
C THR A 207 16.60 -7.02 5.94
N LYS A 208 16.18 -7.44 4.76
CA LYS A 208 17.09 -7.81 3.66
C LYS A 208 18.02 -6.66 3.26
N MET A 209 17.48 -5.45 3.13
CA MET A 209 18.29 -4.26 2.84
C MET A 209 19.28 -3.94 3.97
N GLU A 210 18.85 -4.04 5.23
CA GLU A 210 19.69 -3.83 6.42
C GLU A 210 20.85 -4.84 6.48
N ASP A 211 20.58 -6.12 6.24
CA ASP A 211 21.59 -7.19 6.21
C ASP A 211 22.65 -6.97 5.12
N LEU A 212 22.26 -6.36 4.01
CA LEU A 212 23.16 -5.99 2.90
C LEU A 212 23.88 -4.64 3.14
N GLY A 213 23.58 -3.95 4.23
CA GLY A 213 24.08 -2.59 4.48
C GLY A 213 23.60 -1.58 3.42
N ILE A 214 22.42 -1.82 2.86
CA ILE A 214 21.71 -0.90 1.96
C ILE A 214 20.74 -0.09 2.81
N VAL A 215 21.06 1.18 3.05
CA VAL A 215 20.17 2.09 3.80
C VAL A 215 19.51 3.04 2.80
N PRO A 216 18.19 2.96 2.58
CA PRO A 216 17.49 3.91 1.73
C PRO A 216 17.61 5.34 2.24
N SER A 217 17.76 6.31 1.34
CA SER A 217 17.81 7.73 1.69
C SER A 217 16.41 8.32 1.89
N ALA A 218 15.40 7.79 1.18
CA ALA A 218 13.98 8.10 1.34
C ALA A 218 13.14 6.88 0.93
N ALA A 219 11.93 6.76 1.47
CA ALA A 219 10.96 5.74 1.06
C ALA A 219 9.52 6.25 1.18
N TYR A 220 8.66 5.76 0.30
CA TYR A 220 7.24 6.13 0.17
C TYR A 220 6.41 4.89 -0.15
N LEU A 221 5.11 4.96 0.11
CA LEU A 221 4.14 3.95 -0.29
C LEU A 221 3.35 4.46 -1.50
N ALA A 222 3.29 3.70 -2.59
CA ALA A 222 2.49 4.04 -3.76
C ALA A 222 1.00 3.72 -3.51
N ASP A 223 0.37 4.51 -2.65
CA ASP A 223 -1.05 4.41 -2.33
C ASP A 223 -1.93 5.25 -3.26
N ARG A 224 -1.41 6.37 -3.77
CA ARG A 224 -2.07 7.28 -4.71
C ARG A 224 -1.45 7.29 -6.10
N GLY A 225 -0.59 6.32 -6.39
CA GLY A 225 0.13 6.19 -7.64
C GLY A 225 1.55 6.77 -7.60
N LEU A 226 2.32 6.43 -8.61
CA LEU A 226 3.74 6.82 -8.70
C LEU A 226 3.91 8.34 -8.82
N ALA A 227 2.98 9.03 -9.48
CA ALA A 227 3.04 10.49 -9.64
C ALA A 227 3.05 11.22 -8.29
N ASP A 228 2.16 10.82 -7.37
CA ASP A 228 2.11 11.40 -6.02
C ASP A 228 3.41 11.12 -5.25
N VAL A 229 3.95 9.90 -5.34
CA VAL A 229 5.25 9.55 -4.74
C VAL A 229 6.37 10.44 -5.27
N LEU A 230 6.45 10.65 -6.59
CA LEU A 230 7.50 11.49 -7.19
C LEU A 230 7.38 12.96 -6.76
N LYS A 231 6.16 13.49 -6.66
CA LYS A 231 5.92 14.84 -6.14
C LYS A 231 6.35 14.96 -4.67
N GLN A 232 6.02 13.99 -3.82
CA GLN A 232 6.49 13.94 -2.44
C GLN A 232 8.03 13.87 -2.37
N LEU A 233 8.64 13.00 -3.17
CA LEU A 233 10.08 12.80 -3.22
C LEU A 233 10.82 14.10 -3.59
N VAL A 234 10.36 14.80 -4.64
CA VAL A 234 10.93 16.09 -5.07
C VAL A 234 10.80 17.14 -3.97
N ARG A 235 9.61 17.27 -3.35
CA ARG A 235 9.38 18.20 -2.24
C ARG A 235 10.29 17.92 -1.04
N ASP A 236 10.36 16.66 -0.61
CA ASP A 236 11.03 16.29 0.63
C ASP A 236 12.56 16.28 0.50
N THR A 237 13.07 16.01 -0.70
CA THR A 237 14.52 15.98 -0.95
C THR A 237 15.09 17.28 -1.48
N GLY A 238 14.27 18.13 -2.09
CA GLY A 238 14.71 19.31 -2.84
C GLY A 238 15.50 18.95 -4.11
N LEU A 239 15.35 17.72 -4.62
CA LEU A 239 15.98 17.22 -5.85
C LEU A 239 14.92 16.92 -6.90
N GLY A 240 15.32 16.87 -8.17
CA GLY A 240 14.45 16.36 -9.24
C GLY A 240 14.42 14.84 -9.25
N ALA A 241 13.42 14.27 -9.94
CA ALA A 241 13.25 12.83 -10.10
C ALA A 241 12.95 12.49 -11.57
N LYS A 242 13.73 11.57 -12.16
CA LYS A 242 13.52 11.01 -13.50
C LYS A 242 13.13 9.55 -13.39
N VAL A 243 11.96 9.18 -13.93
CA VAL A 243 11.51 7.80 -14.05
C VAL A 243 11.40 7.44 -15.52
N TYR A 244 11.87 6.26 -15.91
CA TYR A 244 11.88 5.78 -17.28
C TYR A 244 10.68 4.88 -17.54
N ALA A 245 9.87 5.18 -18.55
CA ALA A 245 8.66 4.44 -18.88
C ALA A 245 8.94 2.96 -19.17
N ASP A 246 10.06 2.66 -19.83
CA ASP A 246 10.50 1.30 -20.17
C ASP A 246 11.07 0.51 -18.99
N LYS A 247 11.24 1.14 -17.82
CA LYS A 247 11.74 0.51 -16.59
C LYS A 247 10.66 0.27 -15.55
N ILE A 248 9.44 0.76 -15.77
CA ILE A 248 8.33 0.52 -14.85
C ILE A 248 7.92 -0.95 -14.97
N PRO A 249 7.92 -1.71 -13.86
CA PRO A 249 7.44 -3.09 -13.91
C PRO A 249 5.92 -3.12 -14.00
N PHE A 250 5.40 -3.94 -14.89
CA PHE A 250 3.97 -4.19 -15.06
C PHE A 250 3.64 -5.67 -14.85
N GLU A 251 2.46 -5.95 -14.29
CA GLU A 251 1.96 -7.32 -14.18
C GLU A 251 1.59 -7.88 -15.57
N GLY A 252 1.71 -9.20 -15.76
CA GLY A 252 1.70 -9.86 -17.04
C GLY A 252 0.70 -9.37 -18.10
N ASN A 253 -0.61 -9.40 -17.80
CA ASN A 253 -1.66 -9.06 -18.79
C ASN A 253 -2.10 -7.59 -18.72
N THR A 254 -1.32 -6.71 -18.10
CA THR A 254 -1.67 -5.30 -17.87
C THR A 254 -1.96 -4.54 -19.16
N PHE A 255 -1.12 -4.68 -20.19
CA PHE A 255 -1.33 -3.98 -21.48
C PHE A 255 -2.53 -4.51 -22.26
N GLU A 256 -2.81 -5.81 -22.17
CA GLU A 256 -4.00 -6.40 -22.80
C GLU A 256 -5.27 -5.90 -22.13
N LEU A 257 -5.31 -5.92 -20.79
CA LEU A 257 -6.46 -5.41 -20.03
C LEU A 257 -6.65 -3.92 -20.22
N GLY A 258 -5.56 -3.14 -20.18
CA GLY A 258 -5.58 -1.70 -20.44
C GLY A 258 -6.25 -1.37 -21.77
N LYS A 259 -5.87 -2.07 -22.86
CA LYS A 259 -6.52 -1.93 -24.17
C LYS A 259 -8.00 -2.30 -24.14
N LYS A 260 -8.39 -3.35 -23.40
CA LYS A 260 -9.79 -3.76 -23.25
C LYS A 260 -10.63 -2.72 -22.53
N LEU A 261 -10.08 -2.08 -21.51
CA LEU A 261 -10.76 -1.08 -20.67
C LEU A 261 -10.61 0.36 -21.21
N ASP A 262 -9.85 0.56 -22.29
CA ASP A 262 -9.45 1.88 -22.80
C ASP A 262 -8.71 2.72 -21.74
N ILE A 263 -7.82 2.08 -21.01
CA ILE A 263 -6.98 2.70 -19.98
C ILE A 263 -5.50 2.47 -20.33
N ASP A 264 -4.73 3.55 -20.44
CA ASP A 264 -3.30 3.45 -20.63
C ASP A 264 -2.60 2.92 -19.35
N PRO A 265 -1.83 1.80 -19.44
CA PRO A 265 -1.15 1.23 -18.27
C PRO A 265 -0.15 2.14 -17.58
N VAL A 266 0.53 3.02 -18.33
CA VAL A 266 1.47 3.98 -17.75
C VAL A 266 0.70 5.02 -16.93
N SER A 267 -0.40 5.53 -17.46
CA SER A 267 -1.32 6.42 -16.72
C SER A 267 -1.89 5.75 -15.47
N ALA A 268 -2.25 4.45 -15.56
CA ALA A 268 -2.70 3.67 -14.41
C ALA A 268 -1.61 3.57 -13.32
N ALA A 269 -0.36 3.33 -13.68
CA ALA A 269 0.77 3.26 -12.75
C ALA A 269 1.05 4.62 -12.08
N PHE A 270 0.92 5.73 -12.82
CA PHE A 270 1.19 7.06 -12.30
C PHE A 270 0.06 7.61 -11.43
N ASN A 271 -1.21 7.44 -11.83
CA ASN A 271 -2.36 8.13 -11.21
C ASN A 271 -3.46 7.20 -10.70
N GLY A 272 -3.37 5.89 -10.93
CA GLY A 272 -4.39 4.93 -10.52
C GLY A 272 -4.43 4.66 -9.02
N GLY A 273 -3.26 4.57 -8.42
CA GLY A 273 -3.11 4.26 -6.99
C GLY A 273 -3.41 2.81 -6.60
N GLU A 274 -3.43 2.58 -5.29
CA GLU A 274 -3.79 1.31 -4.64
C GLU A 274 -2.82 0.12 -4.89
N ASP A 275 -1.66 0.36 -5.51
CA ASP A 275 -0.64 -0.68 -5.71
C ASP A 275 0.09 -1.04 -4.42
N TYR A 276 0.16 -0.11 -3.46
CA TYR A 276 0.82 -0.27 -2.16
C TYR A 276 2.25 -0.82 -2.25
N ARG A 277 2.98 -0.46 -3.32
CA ARG A 277 4.38 -0.80 -3.48
C ARG A 277 5.26 0.22 -2.77
N LEU A 278 6.38 -0.24 -2.21
CA LEU A 278 7.39 0.65 -1.67
C LEU A 278 8.19 1.24 -2.82
N VAL A 279 8.30 2.57 -2.84
CA VAL A 279 9.20 3.31 -3.73
C VAL A 279 10.24 3.98 -2.86
N PHE A 280 11.51 3.73 -3.12
CA PHE A 280 12.59 4.21 -2.27
C PHE A 280 13.83 4.59 -3.07
N THR A 281 14.72 5.37 -2.44
CA THR A 281 15.96 5.80 -3.07
C THR A 281 17.16 5.20 -2.35
N ILE A 282 18.15 4.77 -3.14
CA ILE A 282 19.41 4.24 -2.63
C ILE A 282 20.60 4.91 -3.33
N PRO A 283 21.77 5.06 -2.64
CA PRO A 283 22.97 5.56 -3.26
C PRO A 283 23.38 4.73 -4.49
N ILE A 284 23.78 5.39 -5.59
CA ILE A 284 24.19 4.72 -6.83
C ILE A 284 25.34 3.71 -6.60
N LEU A 285 26.19 3.95 -5.61
CA LEU A 285 27.29 3.05 -5.25
C LEU A 285 26.80 1.68 -4.76
N LYS A 286 25.52 1.55 -4.39
CA LYS A 286 24.89 0.30 -3.96
C LYS A 286 24.19 -0.46 -5.09
N MET A 287 24.27 0.02 -6.33
CA MET A 287 23.58 -0.57 -7.47
C MET A 287 23.91 -2.05 -7.71
N GLU A 288 25.17 -2.42 -7.64
CA GLU A 288 25.62 -3.80 -7.87
C GLU A 288 25.11 -4.74 -6.77
N ASP A 289 25.30 -4.35 -5.49
CA ASP A 289 24.79 -5.11 -4.34
C ASP A 289 23.27 -5.28 -4.43
N PHE A 290 22.56 -4.21 -4.80
CA PHE A 290 21.11 -4.21 -4.94
C PHE A 290 20.63 -5.17 -6.03
N ARG A 291 21.17 -5.06 -7.25
CA ARG A 291 20.78 -5.91 -8.38
C ARG A 291 21.08 -7.39 -8.16
N HIS A 292 22.16 -7.70 -7.45
CA HIS A 292 22.55 -9.07 -7.21
C HIS A 292 21.66 -9.76 -6.16
N ASN A 293 21.27 -9.04 -5.10
CA ASN A 293 20.64 -9.63 -3.91
C ASN A 293 19.14 -9.34 -3.78
N LEU A 294 18.62 -8.31 -4.46
CA LEU A 294 17.23 -7.85 -4.35
C LEU A 294 16.54 -7.90 -5.73
N GLN A 295 16.51 -9.09 -6.34
CA GLN A 295 16.02 -9.31 -7.71
C GLN A 295 14.49 -9.13 -7.84
N THR A 296 13.75 -9.09 -6.75
CA THR A 296 12.31 -8.82 -6.72
C THR A 296 11.98 -7.33 -6.82
N PHE A 297 12.99 -6.47 -6.77
CA PHE A 297 12.85 -5.01 -6.83
C PHE A 297 13.45 -4.46 -8.11
N ASP A 298 12.81 -3.45 -8.68
CA ASP A 298 13.20 -2.84 -9.94
C ASP A 298 13.77 -1.44 -9.74
N ILE A 299 14.81 -1.10 -10.50
CA ILE A 299 15.33 0.26 -10.61
C ILE A 299 14.58 0.94 -11.75
N ILE A 300 13.73 1.92 -11.41
CA ILE A 300 12.85 2.60 -12.36
C ILE A 300 13.35 3.99 -12.77
N GLY A 301 14.34 4.53 -12.05
CA GLY A 301 14.79 5.89 -12.31
C GLY A 301 15.95 6.33 -11.43
N HIS A 302 16.15 7.63 -11.36
CA HIS A 302 17.16 8.24 -10.50
C HIS A 302 16.79 9.67 -10.08
N LEU A 303 17.38 10.15 -8.99
CA LEU A 303 17.30 11.54 -8.56
C LEU A 303 18.10 12.44 -9.50
N ALA A 304 17.56 13.59 -9.86
CA ALA A 304 18.18 14.58 -10.73
C ALA A 304 18.48 15.89 -9.98
N GLN A 305 18.96 16.90 -10.67
CA GLN A 305 19.06 18.25 -10.11
C GLN A 305 17.66 18.85 -9.91
N ASN A 306 17.55 19.81 -8.99
CA ASN A 306 16.26 20.39 -8.58
C ASN A 306 15.47 21.02 -9.75
N ASP A 307 16.15 21.63 -10.68
CA ASP A 307 15.57 22.29 -11.87
C ASP A 307 14.83 21.34 -12.83
N VAL A 308 15.03 20.04 -12.70
CA VAL A 308 14.34 19.02 -13.50
C VAL A 308 12.90 18.79 -13.04
N GLY A 309 12.61 18.98 -11.76
CA GLY A 309 11.31 18.61 -11.19
C GLY A 309 11.05 17.08 -11.22
N ALA A 310 9.79 16.67 -11.28
CA ALA A 310 9.39 15.27 -11.44
C ALA A 310 9.03 15.02 -12.91
N VAL A 311 9.76 14.12 -13.61
CA VAL A 311 9.55 13.84 -15.02
C VAL A 311 9.50 12.33 -15.34
N LEU A 312 8.62 11.97 -16.27
CA LEU A 312 8.61 10.70 -16.97
C LEU A 312 9.44 10.82 -18.25
N VAL A 313 10.41 9.93 -18.42
CA VAL A 313 11.23 9.85 -19.64
C VAL A 313 10.68 8.75 -20.55
N THR A 314 10.25 9.11 -21.75
CA THR A 314 9.75 8.13 -22.74
C THR A 314 10.92 7.32 -23.34
N PRO A 315 10.64 6.17 -24.02
CA PRO A 315 11.68 5.39 -24.71
C PRO A 315 12.46 6.21 -25.76
N GLU A 316 11.84 7.25 -26.33
CA GLU A 316 12.47 8.18 -27.29
C GLU A 316 13.32 9.25 -26.61
N GLY A 317 13.37 9.27 -25.26
CA GLY A 317 14.14 10.21 -24.46
C GLY A 317 13.45 11.57 -24.23
N VAL A 318 12.15 11.68 -24.51
CA VAL A 318 11.36 12.88 -24.22
C VAL A 318 11.03 12.94 -22.74
N GLU A 319 11.30 14.07 -22.10
CA GLU A 319 10.95 14.33 -20.69
C GLU A 319 9.57 15.00 -20.61
N MET A 320 8.64 14.33 -19.92
CA MET A 320 7.28 14.81 -19.72
C MET A 320 7.08 15.14 -18.23
N PRO A 321 6.65 16.36 -17.88
CA PRO A 321 6.32 16.70 -16.49
C PRO A 321 5.29 15.75 -15.92
N VAL A 322 5.47 15.36 -14.66
CA VAL A 322 4.54 14.48 -13.93
C VAL A 322 3.50 15.33 -13.23
N HIS A 323 2.23 15.08 -13.55
CA HIS A 323 1.08 15.68 -12.89
C HIS A 323 0.46 14.67 -11.92
N SER A 324 0.06 15.12 -10.74
CA SER A 324 -0.59 14.29 -9.73
C SER A 324 -1.78 15.01 -9.12
N GLN A 325 -2.87 14.28 -8.92
CA GLN A 325 -4.07 14.82 -8.30
C GLN A 325 -3.77 15.32 -6.86
N GLY A 326 -4.25 16.52 -6.54
CA GLY A 326 -4.04 17.14 -5.23
C GLY A 326 -2.75 17.98 -5.11
N TRP A 327 -1.94 18.06 -6.17
CA TRP A 327 -0.79 18.94 -6.27
C TRP A 327 -1.08 20.07 -7.25
N LYS A 328 -0.70 21.30 -6.87
CA LYS A 328 -0.71 22.44 -7.81
C LYS A 328 0.49 22.30 -8.75
N ASP A 329 0.27 22.57 -10.01
CA ASP A 329 1.32 22.73 -11.01
C ASP A 329 1.68 24.21 -11.14
N ASP A 330 2.95 24.52 -11.43
CA ASP A 330 3.44 25.92 -11.54
C ASP A 330 2.69 26.75 -12.62
N ALA A 331 1.97 26.06 -13.53
CA ALA A 331 1.12 26.70 -14.53
C ALA A 331 -0.22 27.26 -13.97
N ASP A 332 -0.65 26.81 -12.77
CA ASP A 332 -1.90 27.27 -12.13
C ASP A 332 -1.71 28.58 -11.34
N GLU A 333 -0.50 29.13 -11.26
CA GLU A 333 -0.19 30.39 -10.57
C GLU A 333 -0.23 31.62 -11.51
N GLU A 334 -0.42 31.42 -12.83
CA GLU A 334 -0.48 32.50 -13.84
C GLU A 334 -1.91 32.85 -14.32
N GLU A 335 -2.98 32.28 -13.74
CA GLU A 335 -4.37 32.70 -13.91
C GLU A 335 -4.92 33.36 -12.62
#